data_fc89a5549070b53bfbe98e64682a0b73
#
_entry.id   fc89a5549070b53bfbe98e64682a0b73
#
_cell.length_a   1.000
_cell.length_b   1.000
_cell.length_c   1.000
_cell.angle_alpha   90.00
_cell.angle_beta   90.00
_cell.angle_gamma   90.00
#
_symmetry.space_group_name_H-M   'P 1'
#
loop_
_entity.id
_entity.type
_entity.pdbx_description
1 polymer ?
#
loop_
_entity_poly.entity_id
_entity_poly.type
_entity_poly.pdbx_seq_one_letter_code
_entity_poly.pdbx_strand_id
1 'polypeptide(L)' 'MQTIYVRDDETHFTGLCDECLTAEAMLYAPKLDPNVAGTLRRHVDVGFRTCPRGHRILVKRVRVMVPA' A
#
# COMPACT_ATOMS: atom_id res chain seq x y z
N MET A 1 5.43 3.75 9.51
CA MET A 1 4.32 3.73 8.54
C MET A 1 4.85 3.32 7.19
N GLN A 2 4.20 2.37 6.56
CA GLN A 2 4.58 1.87 5.25
C GLN A 2 4.07 2.79 4.15
N THR A 3 4.80 2.86 3.03
CA THR A 3 4.36 3.60 1.85
C THR A 3 4.28 2.68 0.65
N ILE A 4 3.17 2.73 -0.06
CA ILE A 4 2.99 2.04 -1.33
C ILE A 4 3.00 3.09 -2.43
N TYR A 5 3.78 2.83 -3.49
CA TYR A 5 3.89 3.74 -4.61
C TYR A 5 3.05 3.25 -5.78
N VAL A 6 2.32 4.18 -6.39
CA VAL A 6 1.45 3.92 -7.53
C VAL A 6 1.98 4.71 -8.72
N ARG A 7 1.98 4.10 -9.89
CA ARG A 7 2.41 4.78 -11.11
C ARG A 7 1.44 5.90 -11.50
N ASP A 8 1.93 6.82 -12.30
CA ASP A 8 1.15 7.99 -12.72
C ASP A 8 -0.09 7.62 -13.56
N ASP A 9 -0.04 6.50 -14.27
CA ASP A 9 -1.12 6.01 -15.12
C ASP A 9 -2.00 4.94 -14.47
N GLU A 10 -1.67 4.51 -13.26
CA GLU A 10 -2.40 3.46 -12.57
C GLU A 10 -3.37 4.05 -11.56
N THR A 11 -4.54 3.41 -11.45
CA THR A 11 -5.54 3.76 -10.46
C THR A 11 -5.73 2.67 -9.41
N HIS A 12 -5.17 1.49 -9.65
CA HIS A 12 -5.24 0.37 -8.71
C HIS A 12 -3.85 0.10 -8.14
N PHE A 13 -3.81 -0.32 -6.89
CA PHE A 13 -2.57 -0.70 -6.27
C PHE A 13 -2.76 -1.96 -5.42
N THR A 14 -1.68 -2.71 -5.29
CA THR A 14 -1.63 -3.85 -4.38
C THR A 14 -0.29 -3.81 -3.65
N GLY A 15 -0.26 -4.35 -2.47
CA GLY A 15 0.96 -4.42 -1.69
C GLY A 15 0.78 -5.34 -0.50
N LEU A 16 1.83 -5.44 0.30
CA LEU A 16 1.82 -6.24 1.51
C LEU A 16 1.98 -5.32 2.72
N CYS A 17 1.20 -5.58 3.76
CA CYS A 17 1.36 -4.86 5.01
C CYS A 17 2.57 -5.40 5.75
N ASP A 18 3.63 -4.60 5.88
CA ASP A 18 4.86 -5.02 6.52
C ASP A 18 4.66 -5.39 7.99
N GLU A 19 3.80 -4.65 8.67
CA GLU A 19 3.51 -4.94 10.08
C GLU A 19 2.78 -6.26 10.25
N CYS A 20 1.86 -6.58 9.35
CA CYS A 20 1.19 -7.88 9.36
C CYS A 20 2.16 -9.01 9.06
N LEU A 21 3.09 -8.81 8.13
CA LEU A 21 4.09 -9.81 7.81
C LEU A 21 5.00 -10.08 9.01
N THR A 22 5.43 -9.04 9.69
CA THR A 22 6.27 -9.18 10.88
C THR A 22 5.52 -9.88 12.01
N ALA A 23 4.28 -9.50 12.26
CA ALA A 23 3.46 -10.12 13.30
C ALA A 23 3.22 -11.59 13.00
N GLU A 24 2.94 -11.92 11.75
CA GLU A 24 2.73 -13.32 11.34
C GLU A 24 3.99 -14.15 11.56
N ALA A 25 5.15 -13.63 11.23
CA ALA A 25 6.40 -14.33 11.42
C ALA A 25 6.69 -14.58 12.89
N MET A 26 6.31 -13.65 13.77
CA MET A 26 6.57 -13.75 15.20
C MET A 26 5.55 -14.61 15.95
N LEU A 27 4.31 -14.64 15.47
CA LEU A 27 3.22 -15.25 16.21
C LEU A 27 2.75 -16.58 15.63
N TYR A 28 3.38 -17.06 14.60
CA TYR A 28 2.96 -18.28 13.91
C TYR A 28 1.47 -18.25 13.54
N ALA A 29 1.00 -17.10 13.10
CA ALA A 29 -0.40 -16.94 12.73
C ALA A 29 -0.55 -17.01 11.21
N PRO A 30 -0.59 -18.19 10.62
CA PRO A 30 -0.54 -18.37 9.17
C PRO A 30 -1.81 -17.94 8.44
N LYS A 31 -2.83 -17.53 9.16
CA LYS A 31 -4.11 -17.17 8.57
C LYS A 31 -4.26 -15.68 8.28
N LEU A 32 -3.20 -14.91 8.51
CA LEU A 32 -3.24 -13.49 8.29
C LEU A 32 -2.92 -13.19 6.85
N ASP A 33 -3.86 -12.57 6.18
CA ASP A 33 -3.61 -12.12 4.82
C ASP A 33 -2.99 -10.73 4.86
N PRO A 34 -1.69 -10.59 4.57
CA PRO A 34 -1.05 -9.28 4.59
C PRO A 34 -1.33 -8.46 3.33
N ASN A 35 -2.06 -9.01 2.38
CA ASN A 35 -2.33 -8.33 1.14
C ASN A 35 -3.23 -7.12 1.36
N VAL A 36 -2.84 -6.00 0.76
CA VAL A 36 -3.60 -4.77 0.80
C VAL A 36 -3.81 -4.33 -0.64
N ALA A 37 -5.03 -4.03 -1.00
CA ALA A 37 -5.37 -3.55 -2.32
C ALA A 37 -6.33 -2.39 -2.23
N GLY A 38 -6.29 -1.52 -3.21
CA GLY A 38 -7.19 -0.39 -3.25
C GLY A 38 -7.07 0.38 -4.55
N THR A 39 -7.71 1.54 -4.56
CA THR A 39 -7.70 2.42 -5.72
C THR A 39 -7.25 3.81 -5.31
N LEU A 40 -6.58 4.50 -6.24
CA LEU A 40 -6.18 5.89 -6.08
C LEU A 40 -6.56 6.61 -7.37
N ARG A 41 -7.40 7.62 -7.27
CA ARG A 41 -7.86 8.37 -8.43
C ARG A 41 -6.70 9.04 -9.14
N ARG A 42 -6.79 9.18 -10.46
CA ARG A 42 -5.69 9.71 -11.29
C ARG A 42 -5.18 11.07 -10.86
N HIS A 43 -6.05 11.93 -10.39
CA HIS A 43 -5.67 13.28 -9.98
C HIS A 43 -5.31 13.40 -8.51
N VAL A 44 -5.33 12.28 -7.79
CA VAL A 44 -4.97 12.26 -6.37
C VAL A 44 -3.56 11.70 -6.25
N ASP A 45 -2.68 12.43 -5.58
CA ASP A 45 -1.28 12.05 -5.46
C ASP A 45 -0.97 11.33 -4.15
N VAL A 46 -1.81 11.50 -3.15
CA VAL A 46 -1.60 10.92 -1.82
C VAL A 46 -2.91 10.40 -1.28
N GLY A 47 -2.88 9.20 -0.71
CA GLY A 47 -4.01 8.63 -0.03
C GLY A 47 -3.57 7.75 1.11
N PHE A 48 -4.52 7.24 1.85
CA PHE A 48 -4.26 6.34 2.95
C PHE A 48 -5.10 5.08 2.79
N ARG A 49 -4.53 3.97 3.19
CA ARG A 49 -5.23 2.71 3.27
C ARG A 49 -4.93 2.08 4.61
N THR A 50 -5.90 1.36 5.15
CA THR A 50 -5.73 0.67 6.41
C THR A 50 -5.90 -0.81 6.15
N CYS A 51 -4.98 -1.63 6.65
CA CYS A 51 -5.13 -3.07 6.57
C CYS A 51 -6.26 -3.52 7.51
N PRO A 52 -6.78 -4.75 7.37
CA PRO A 52 -7.88 -5.22 8.22
C PRO A 52 -7.58 -5.17 9.71
N ARG A 53 -6.33 -5.01 10.10
CA ARG A 53 -5.93 -4.91 11.48
C ARG A 53 -5.72 -3.51 11.98
N GLY A 54 -5.93 -2.51 11.15
CA GLY A 54 -5.79 -1.12 11.53
C GLY A 54 -4.43 -0.51 11.30
N HIS A 55 -3.49 -1.20 10.67
CA HIS A 55 -2.21 -0.62 10.32
C HIS A 55 -2.38 0.37 9.18
N ARG A 56 -1.88 1.58 9.36
CA ARG A 56 -1.97 2.61 8.34
C ARG A 56 -0.91 2.45 7.27
N ILE A 57 -1.32 2.65 6.03
CA ILE A 57 -0.43 2.59 4.88
C ILE A 57 -0.62 3.87 4.09
N LEU A 58 0.48 4.56 3.82
CA LEU A 58 0.47 5.74 2.98
C LEU A 58 0.59 5.29 1.52
N VAL A 59 -0.29 5.81 0.67
CA VAL A 59 -0.24 5.52 -0.77
C VAL A 59 0.15 6.81 -1.48
N LYS A 60 1.23 6.76 -2.22
CA LYS A 60 1.75 7.91 -2.95
C LYS A 60 1.83 7.61 -4.43
N ARG A 61 1.41 8.58 -5.24
CA ARG A 61 1.57 8.49 -6.68
C ARG A 61 2.94 9.01 -7.09
N VAL A 62 3.65 8.19 -7.85
CA VAL A 62 4.92 8.58 -8.44
C VAL A 62 4.65 9.14 -9.82
N ARG A 63 4.94 10.42 -10.00
CA ARG A 63 4.85 11.05 -11.31
C ARG A 63 6.22 11.05 -11.94
N VAL A 64 6.32 10.34 -13.06
CA VAL A 64 7.57 10.32 -13.81
C VAL A 64 7.66 11.65 -14.55
N MET A 65 8.60 12.49 -14.10
CA MET A 65 8.91 13.70 -14.86
C MET A 65 9.83 13.30 -16.00
N VAL A 66 9.30 13.30 -17.21
CA VAL A 66 10.12 13.07 -18.39
C VAL A 66 10.87 14.39 -18.64
N PRO A 67 12.19 14.39 -18.55
CA PRO A 67 12.95 15.59 -18.88
C PRO A 67 12.71 15.93 -20.34
N ALA A 68 12.28 17.14 -20.55
CA ALA A 68 12.04 17.63 -21.89
C ALA A 68 13.35 17.72 -22.69
#